data_fc37400dbcd6464fc64af8c5331565cd
#
_entry.id   fc37400dbcd6464fc64af8c5331565cd
#
_cell.length_a   1.000
_cell.length_b   1.000
_cell.length_c   1.000
_cell.angle_alpha   90.00
_cell.angle_beta   90.00
_cell.angle_gamma   90.00
#
_symmetry.space_group_name_H-M   'P 1'
#
loop_
_entity.id
_entity.type
_entity.pdbx_description
1 polymer ?
#
loop_
_entity_poly.entity_id
_entity_poly.type
_entity_poly.pdbx_seq_one_letter_code
_entity_poly.pdbx_strand_id
1 'polypeptide(L)'
;MTDPLGDVQSQTWTLPADLEAAVKGEIQAWQEAGKVRRLWERDASLWTGTDEASWLGWLGVPEEEIAQLDHLKRAQEDARAGSFDHVLLLGMGGSSLCPEVLRMTFGRVAGFPELHVLDSTDPAQIRAVERRLDPAKMLFIVSSKSGTTLEPNIFKDYFFDRVRRAVGEESAGSHFIAITDPRSKLHQVAEAAQFRHVYLGVPSVGGRYSALSDFGMVPGAIMGLDVEHFLRRAAEMAMACSAAVPVADNPGATLGIVMGVLARHGRDKVTLIASPGIHDLGAWLEQLLAESTGKEGRGIVPVDREPSGDTALYGADRLFVYLRLEPSPDLHQDEHVAALERAGHPVVRIRVGHRYDLGQEFFRWEFATAVAGSIIGIDAFNQPDVEASKVATRKLTEQYERAGMLAPEAPILEGDGLRLYADERNVAQLMAAPGARSSIVGALRAHFERLRRGDYAAFLAYIEMSEAHEQTLQAMRRMVRDGKHVATCLGFGPRFLHSTGQAYKGGPNSGVFLQITCDDAVDLAVPGQKLTFGVVKAAQARGDFQVLAERQRRALRVHLGKDVAAGLETLRRSVEQALA
;
A
#
# COMPACT_ATOMS: atom_id res chain seq x y z
N MET A 1 -9.94 -2.31 -38.37
CA MET A 1 -9.93 -3.18 -37.19
C MET A 1 -8.57 -2.96 -36.55
N THR A 2 -8.52 -2.18 -35.48
CA THR A 2 -7.32 -2.05 -34.66
C THR A 2 -7.09 -3.39 -34.00
N ASP A 3 -5.86 -3.89 -34.03
CA ASP A 3 -5.45 -5.12 -33.37
C ASP A 3 -5.71 -4.94 -31.86
N PRO A 4 -6.64 -5.66 -31.25
CA PRO A 4 -6.97 -5.49 -29.83
C PRO A 4 -5.80 -5.87 -28.90
N LEU A 5 -4.79 -6.56 -29.39
CA LEU A 5 -3.57 -6.90 -28.66
C LEU A 5 -2.49 -5.79 -28.80
N GLY A 6 -2.55 -4.98 -29.86
CA GLY A 6 -1.56 -3.93 -30.10
C GLY A 6 -1.53 -2.82 -29.03
N ASP A 7 -2.68 -2.46 -28.47
CA ASP A 7 -2.79 -1.46 -27.40
C ASP A 7 -2.38 -2.05 -26.02
N VAL A 8 -2.54 -3.34 -25.81
CA VAL A 8 -2.19 -4.05 -24.56
C VAL A 8 -0.68 -4.27 -24.43
N GLN A 9 0.05 -4.35 -25.55
CA GLN A 9 1.49 -4.62 -25.62
C GLN A 9 2.37 -3.37 -25.56
N SER A 10 1.82 -2.20 -25.25
CA SER A 10 2.53 -0.91 -25.30
C SER A 10 3.53 -0.69 -24.17
N GLN A 11 4.37 -1.70 -23.90
CA GLN A 11 5.44 -1.66 -22.91
C GLN A 11 6.80 -1.71 -23.61
N THR A 12 7.69 -0.81 -23.23
CA THR A 12 9.07 -0.77 -23.70
C THR A 12 10.04 -0.58 -22.54
N TRP A 13 11.31 -0.90 -22.75
CA TRP A 13 12.34 -0.62 -21.75
C TRP A 13 13.63 -0.15 -22.38
N THR A 14 14.36 0.65 -21.61
CA THR A 14 15.74 1.06 -21.88
C THR A 14 16.59 0.58 -20.71
N LEU A 15 17.51 -0.32 -20.94
CA LEU A 15 18.37 -0.91 -19.92
C LEU A 15 19.85 -0.75 -20.28
N PRO A 16 20.76 -0.64 -19.30
CA PRO A 16 22.20 -0.86 -19.52
C PRO A 16 22.46 -2.22 -20.18
N ALA A 17 23.46 -2.30 -21.04
CA ALA A 17 23.68 -3.44 -21.92
C ALA A 17 23.87 -4.79 -21.19
N ASP A 18 24.53 -4.76 -20.04
CA ASP A 18 24.72 -5.95 -19.18
C ASP A 18 23.38 -6.44 -18.57
N LEU A 19 22.54 -5.53 -18.13
CA LEU A 19 21.22 -5.85 -17.59
C LEU A 19 20.26 -6.29 -18.69
N GLU A 20 20.33 -5.67 -19.87
CA GLU A 20 19.54 -6.07 -21.02
C GLU A 20 19.87 -7.51 -21.46
N ALA A 21 21.15 -7.86 -21.47
CA ALA A 21 21.57 -9.23 -21.78
C ALA A 21 21.07 -10.23 -20.74
N ALA A 22 21.12 -9.88 -19.44
CA ALA A 22 20.59 -10.73 -18.37
C ALA A 22 19.07 -10.92 -18.48
N VAL A 23 18.32 -9.85 -18.76
CA VAL A 23 16.86 -9.90 -18.98
C VAL A 23 16.51 -10.78 -20.18
N LYS A 24 17.19 -10.62 -21.32
CA LYS A 24 16.98 -11.45 -22.51
C LYS A 24 17.27 -12.93 -22.22
N GLY A 25 18.33 -13.21 -21.48
CA GLY A 25 18.66 -14.58 -21.07
C GLY A 25 17.59 -15.21 -20.18
N GLU A 26 17.04 -14.46 -19.24
CA GLU A 26 15.95 -14.96 -18.39
C GLU A 26 14.63 -15.13 -19.16
N ILE A 27 14.30 -14.25 -20.13
CA ILE A 27 13.15 -14.41 -21.04
C ILE A 27 13.27 -15.75 -21.80
N GLN A 28 14.45 -16.03 -22.35
CA GLN A 28 14.71 -17.27 -23.05
C GLN A 28 14.57 -18.49 -22.11
N ALA A 29 15.15 -18.44 -20.92
CA ALA A 29 15.04 -19.50 -19.92
C ALA A 29 13.58 -19.75 -19.49
N TRP A 30 12.77 -18.71 -19.35
CA TRP A 30 11.34 -18.83 -19.05
C TRP A 30 10.57 -19.48 -20.20
N GLN A 31 10.90 -19.12 -21.45
CA GLN A 31 10.30 -19.70 -22.65
C GLN A 31 10.63 -21.18 -22.76
N GLU A 32 11.91 -21.55 -22.65
CA GLU A 32 12.38 -22.94 -22.77
C GLU A 32 11.80 -23.85 -21.68
N ALA A 33 11.71 -23.36 -20.45
CA ALA A 33 11.14 -24.11 -19.32
C ALA A 33 9.61 -24.07 -19.24
N GLY A 34 8.93 -23.37 -20.16
CA GLY A 34 7.47 -23.22 -20.18
C GLY A 34 6.88 -22.63 -18.90
N LYS A 35 7.61 -21.71 -18.23
CA LYS A 35 7.25 -21.23 -16.89
C LYS A 35 5.93 -20.45 -16.87
N VAL A 36 5.56 -19.71 -17.94
CA VAL A 36 4.25 -19.05 -18.03
C VAL A 36 3.12 -20.07 -17.98
N ARG A 37 3.23 -21.17 -18.73
CA ARG A 37 2.24 -22.26 -18.69
C ARG A 37 2.14 -22.86 -17.29
N ARG A 38 3.28 -23.15 -16.64
CA ARG A 38 3.33 -23.70 -15.29
C ARG A 38 2.68 -22.76 -14.26
N LEU A 39 2.82 -21.43 -14.45
CA LEU A 39 2.15 -20.43 -13.60
C LEU A 39 0.61 -20.54 -13.73
N TRP A 40 0.10 -20.63 -14.95
CA TRP A 40 -1.33 -20.86 -15.20
C TRP A 40 -1.83 -22.23 -14.70
N GLU A 41 -0.97 -23.24 -14.72
CA GLU A 41 -1.21 -24.56 -14.12
C GLU A 41 -1.11 -24.57 -12.59
N ARG A 42 -0.81 -23.42 -11.98
CA ARG A 42 -0.67 -23.22 -10.52
C ARG A 42 0.44 -24.07 -9.91
N ASP A 43 1.56 -24.26 -10.60
CA ASP A 43 2.69 -25.03 -10.13
C ASP A 43 3.51 -24.26 -9.06
N ALA A 44 3.32 -24.63 -7.79
CA ALA A 44 4.01 -24.03 -6.65
C ALA A 44 5.54 -24.10 -6.74
N SER A 45 6.09 -25.08 -7.49
CA SER A 45 7.55 -25.24 -7.64
C SER A 45 8.23 -24.11 -8.44
N LEU A 46 7.44 -23.19 -9.01
CA LEU A 46 7.96 -21.93 -9.56
C LEU A 46 8.53 -21.01 -8.47
N TRP A 47 8.11 -21.14 -7.23
CA TRP A 47 8.53 -20.34 -6.09
C TRP A 47 9.27 -21.18 -5.06
N THR A 48 8.67 -21.42 -3.89
CA THR A 48 9.29 -22.21 -2.80
C THR A 48 8.76 -23.65 -2.73
N GLY A 49 7.68 -23.94 -3.45
CA GLY A 49 7.06 -25.27 -3.47
C GLY A 49 6.27 -25.57 -2.19
N THR A 50 5.74 -24.57 -1.51
CA THR A 50 4.92 -24.72 -0.30
C THR A 50 3.43 -24.66 -0.60
N ASP A 51 2.74 -23.59 -0.24
CA ASP A 51 1.29 -23.46 -0.36
C ASP A 51 0.83 -22.48 -1.47
N GLU A 52 1.76 -22.02 -2.32
CA GLU A 52 1.52 -21.00 -3.35
C GLU A 52 0.37 -21.37 -4.29
N ALA A 53 0.22 -22.67 -4.63
CA ALA A 53 -0.88 -23.16 -5.47
C ALA A 53 -2.27 -22.80 -4.94
N SER A 54 -2.40 -22.65 -3.61
CA SER A 54 -3.66 -22.29 -2.94
C SER A 54 -4.04 -20.83 -3.11
N TRP A 55 -3.12 -19.98 -3.57
CA TRP A 55 -3.27 -18.52 -3.62
C TRP A 55 -3.36 -17.95 -5.03
N LEU A 56 -3.43 -18.80 -6.05
CA LEU A 56 -3.43 -18.40 -7.47
C LEU A 56 -4.83 -18.28 -8.07
N GLY A 57 -5.87 -18.11 -7.25
CA GLY A 57 -7.25 -17.89 -7.72
C GLY A 57 -7.40 -16.61 -8.56
N TRP A 58 -6.59 -15.58 -8.27
CA TRP A 58 -6.64 -14.30 -8.97
C TRP A 58 -6.43 -14.40 -10.49
N LEU A 59 -5.78 -15.45 -10.99
CA LEU A 59 -5.58 -15.69 -12.42
C LEU A 59 -6.92 -15.77 -13.20
N GLY A 60 -7.96 -16.33 -12.60
CA GLY A 60 -9.26 -16.50 -13.24
C GLY A 60 -10.28 -15.41 -12.90
N VAL A 61 -9.99 -14.54 -11.93
CA VAL A 61 -10.96 -13.56 -11.42
C VAL A 61 -11.58 -12.69 -12.49
N PRO A 62 -10.85 -12.11 -13.49
CA PRO A 62 -11.50 -11.26 -14.49
C PRO A 62 -12.61 -11.96 -15.28
N GLU A 63 -12.36 -13.19 -15.72
CA GLU A 63 -13.37 -13.96 -16.46
C GLU A 63 -14.51 -14.44 -15.55
N GLU A 64 -14.20 -14.86 -14.32
CA GLU A 64 -15.19 -15.32 -13.33
C GLU A 64 -16.14 -14.18 -12.95
N GLU A 65 -15.64 -12.97 -12.71
CA GLU A 65 -16.44 -11.78 -12.40
C GLU A 65 -17.30 -11.35 -13.61
N ILE A 66 -16.76 -11.39 -14.83
CA ILE A 66 -17.54 -11.12 -16.05
C ILE A 66 -18.67 -12.13 -16.21
N ALA A 67 -18.44 -13.40 -15.90
CA ALA A 67 -19.47 -14.44 -15.98
C ALA A 67 -20.59 -14.27 -14.92
N GLN A 68 -20.34 -13.53 -13.86
CA GLN A 68 -21.26 -13.32 -12.73
C GLN A 68 -21.64 -11.85 -12.51
N LEU A 69 -21.59 -11.00 -13.53
CA LEU A 69 -21.79 -9.55 -13.46
C LEU A 69 -23.11 -9.09 -12.81
N ASP A 70 -24.11 -9.95 -12.74
CA ASP A 70 -25.45 -9.57 -12.23
C ASP A 70 -25.43 -9.08 -10.79
N HIS A 71 -24.53 -9.59 -9.93
CA HIS A 71 -24.43 -9.12 -8.56
C HIS A 71 -23.84 -7.71 -8.47
N LEU A 72 -22.88 -7.36 -9.33
CA LEU A 72 -22.29 -6.01 -9.42
C LEU A 72 -23.29 -5.02 -10.02
N LYS A 73 -24.06 -5.44 -11.04
CA LYS A 73 -25.15 -4.61 -11.61
C LYS A 73 -26.22 -4.33 -10.57
N ARG A 74 -26.63 -5.33 -9.79
CA ARG A 74 -27.59 -5.12 -8.68
C ARG A 74 -27.02 -4.19 -7.61
N ALA A 75 -25.73 -4.31 -7.24
CA ALA A 75 -25.09 -3.38 -6.30
C ALA A 75 -25.14 -1.93 -6.82
N GLN A 76 -24.88 -1.74 -8.12
CA GLN A 76 -24.95 -0.43 -8.78
C GLN A 76 -26.36 0.14 -8.80
N GLU A 77 -27.35 -0.68 -9.16
CA GLU A 77 -28.78 -0.29 -9.19
C GLU A 77 -29.28 0.08 -7.79
N ASP A 78 -28.93 -0.73 -6.77
CA ASP A 78 -29.31 -0.49 -5.37
C ASP A 78 -28.68 0.80 -4.84
N ALA A 79 -27.41 1.06 -5.14
CA ALA A 79 -26.72 2.29 -4.76
C ALA A 79 -27.34 3.52 -5.42
N ARG A 80 -27.74 3.41 -6.69
CA ARG A 80 -28.41 4.49 -7.45
C ARG A 80 -29.82 4.77 -6.97
N ALA A 81 -30.58 3.73 -6.59
CA ALA A 81 -31.93 3.84 -6.09
C ALA A 81 -31.96 4.28 -4.61
N GLY A 82 -30.88 4.04 -3.87
CA GLY A 82 -30.74 4.42 -2.48
C GLY A 82 -30.68 5.93 -2.27
N SER A 83 -31.09 6.38 -1.08
CA SER A 83 -31.02 7.79 -0.69
C SER A 83 -29.68 8.15 -0.03
N PHE A 84 -28.59 7.51 -0.44
CA PHE A 84 -27.26 7.74 0.10
C PHE A 84 -26.50 8.79 -0.73
N ASP A 85 -25.98 9.82 -0.05
CA ASP A 85 -25.15 10.83 -0.68
C ASP A 85 -23.67 10.39 -0.73
N HIS A 86 -23.27 9.58 0.26
CA HIS A 86 -21.89 9.13 0.46
C HIS A 86 -21.82 7.65 0.82
N VAL A 87 -20.71 7.04 0.43
CA VAL A 87 -20.32 5.70 0.85
C VAL A 87 -18.98 5.78 1.56
N LEU A 88 -18.84 5.15 2.73
CA LEU A 88 -17.59 5.05 3.47
C LEU A 88 -17.14 3.59 3.55
N LEU A 89 -16.03 3.31 2.89
CA LEU A 89 -15.37 2.01 2.99
C LEU A 89 -14.46 1.96 4.22
N LEU A 90 -14.67 0.95 5.05
CA LEU A 90 -13.93 0.65 6.27
C LEU A 90 -13.09 -0.61 6.03
N GLY A 91 -11.82 -0.44 5.69
CA GLY A 91 -10.96 -1.54 5.28
C GLY A 91 -9.49 -1.23 5.47
N MET A 92 -8.62 -2.24 5.30
CA MET A 92 -7.17 -2.09 5.36
C MET A 92 -6.49 -2.85 4.22
N GLY A 93 -5.41 -2.30 3.67
CA GLY A 93 -4.60 -2.94 2.64
C GLY A 93 -5.42 -3.35 1.41
N GLY A 94 -5.39 -4.62 1.00
CA GLY A 94 -6.13 -5.12 -0.16
C GLY A 94 -7.64 -4.91 -0.10
N SER A 95 -8.20 -4.69 1.11
CA SER A 95 -9.62 -4.36 1.28
C SER A 95 -9.94 -2.87 1.09
N SER A 96 -8.95 -1.99 0.92
CA SER A 96 -9.14 -0.54 0.80
C SER A 96 -8.38 0.11 -0.35
N LEU A 97 -7.21 -0.40 -0.75
CA LEU A 97 -6.32 0.30 -1.68
C LEU A 97 -6.86 0.33 -3.12
N CYS A 98 -7.42 -0.77 -3.63
CA CYS A 98 -8.06 -0.71 -4.95
C CYS A 98 -9.25 0.26 -4.97
N PRO A 99 -10.22 0.22 -4.03
CA PRO A 99 -11.25 1.23 -3.92
C PRO A 99 -10.72 2.67 -3.83
N GLU A 100 -9.62 2.90 -3.12
CA GLU A 100 -8.95 4.21 -3.05
C GLU A 100 -8.44 4.65 -4.43
N VAL A 101 -7.75 3.75 -5.16
CA VAL A 101 -7.29 4.02 -6.55
C VAL A 101 -8.46 4.36 -7.45
N LEU A 102 -9.56 3.59 -7.39
CA LEU A 102 -10.73 3.84 -8.22
C LEU A 102 -11.37 5.19 -7.89
N ARG A 103 -11.55 5.50 -6.61
CA ARG A 103 -12.10 6.78 -6.15
C ARG A 103 -11.26 7.97 -6.61
N MET A 104 -9.95 7.88 -6.47
CA MET A 104 -9.04 8.96 -6.84
C MET A 104 -8.93 9.14 -8.37
N THR A 105 -9.00 8.05 -9.13
CA THR A 105 -8.90 8.08 -10.59
C THR A 105 -10.19 8.58 -11.26
N PHE A 106 -11.35 8.10 -10.80
CA PHE A 106 -12.63 8.37 -11.47
C PHE A 106 -13.43 9.50 -10.81
N GLY A 107 -13.14 9.78 -9.52
CA GLY A 107 -13.84 10.80 -8.76
C GLY A 107 -15.34 10.47 -8.56
N ARG A 108 -16.13 11.50 -8.28
CA ARG A 108 -17.58 11.36 -8.11
C ARG A 108 -18.28 11.15 -9.45
N VAL A 109 -19.08 10.09 -9.55
CA VAL A 109 -19.92 9.78 -10.70
C VAL A 109 -21.33 10.36 -10.48
N ALA A 110 -21.87 11.10 -11.45
CA ALA A 110 -23.19 11.72 -11.32
C ALA A 110 -24.31 10.67 -11.14
N GLY A 111 -25.16 10.88 -10.15
CA GLY A 111 -26.26 9.96 -9.82
C GLY A 111 -25.87 8.80 -8.91
N PHE A 112 -24.64 8.77 -8.40
CA PHE A 112 -24.14 7.79 -7.45
C PHE A 112 -23.57 8.45 -6.19
N PRO A 113 -23.51 7.72 -5.05
CA PRO A 113 -22.89 8.21 -3.84
C PRO A 113 -21.37 8.39 -4.02
N GLU A 114 -20.81 9.41 -3.38
CA GLU A 114 -19.38 9.64 -3.39
C GLU A 114 -18.66 8.63 -2.47
N LEU A 115 -17.68 7.91 -3.02
CA LEU A 115 -16.89 6.94 -2.27
C LEU A 115 -15.80 7.62 -1.45
N HIS A 116 -15.72 7.28 -0.17
CA HIS A 116 -14.66 7.63 0.76
C HIS A 116 -14.02 6.35 1.32
N VAL A 117 -12.76 6.43 1.71
CA VAL A 117 -12.04 5.31 2.32
C VAL A 117 -11.49 5.74 3.67
N LEU A 118 -11.67 4.90 4.69
CA LEU A 118 -11.08 5.04 6.01
C LEU A 118 -10.26 3.80 6.34
N ASP A 119 -8.94 4.01 6.42
CA ASP A 119 -7.96 3.00 6.77
C ASP A 119 -6.89 3.54 7.73
N SER A 120 -7.31 4.44 8.60
CA SER A 120 -6.47 5.03 9.66
C SER A 120 -7.19 5.00 11.00
N THR A 121 -6.49 4.54 12.03
CA THR A 121 -6.94 4.61 13.43
C THR A 121 -6.61 5.93 14.11
N ASP A 122 -6.08 6.90 13.37
CA ASP A 122 -5.82 8.24 13.91
C ASP A 122 -7.14 8.95 14.26
N PRO A 123 -7.34 9.39 15.54
CA PRO A 123 -8.59 10.02 15.94
C PRO A 123 -8.91 11.31 15.18
N ALA A 124 -7.90 12.07 14.75
CA ALA A 124 -8.12 13.29 13.96
C ALA A 124 -8.63 12.95 12.56
N GLN A 125 -8.08 11.89 11.94
CA GLN A 125 -8.54 11.37 10.63
C GLN A 125 -10.01 10.92 10.68
N ILE A 126 -10.38 10.13 11.70
CA ILE A 126 -11.76 9.66 11.89
C ILE A 126 -12.72 10.84 12.07
N ARG A 127 -12.34 11.81 12.90
CA ARG A 127 -13.14 13.03 13.10
C ARG A 127 -13.26 13.89 11.85
N ALA A 128 -12.21 13.96 11.04
CA ALA A 128 -12.25 14.68 9.77
C ALA A 128 -13.29 14.08 8.81
N VAL A 129 -13.39 12.75 8.78
CA VAL A 129 -14.43 12.03 8.03
C VAL A 129 -15.81 12.30 8.64
N GLU A 130 -15.98 12.09 9.95
CA GLU A 130 -17.27 12.25 10.66
C GLU A 130 -17.87 13.64 10.49
N ARG A 131 -17.06 14.71 10.53
CA ARG A 131 -17.55 16.10 10.41
C ARG A 131 -18.13 16.44 9.03
N ARG A 132 -17.81 15.69 8.01
CA ARG A 132 -18.21 15.95 6.62
C ARG A 132 -19.45 15.19 6.22
N LEU A 133 -19.85 14.17 6.99
CA LEU A 133 -20.78 13.15 6.56
C LEU A 133 -21.92 12.99 7.56
N ASP A 134 -23.17 12.97 7.05
CA ASP A 134 -24.38 12.69 7.86
C ASP A 134 -24.61 11.18 7.92
N PRO A 135 -24.50 10.52 9.09
CA PRO A 135 -24.69 9.06 9.21
C PRO A 135 -26.00 8.55 8.66
N ALA A 136 -27.08 9.37 8.69
CA ALA A 136 -28.39 8.98 8.17
C ALA A 136 -28.45 8.94 6.62
N LYS A 137 -27.46 9.53 5.94
CA LYS A 137 -27.35 9.57 4.48
C LYS A 137 -26.15 8.81 3.94
N MET A 138 -25.57 7.97 4.76
CA MET A 138 -24.39 7.18 4.42
C MET A 138 -24.68 5.71 4.24
N LEU A 139 -23.96 5.10 3.31
CA LEU A 139 -23.77 3.67 3.19
C LEU A 139 -22.35 3.33 3.66
N PHE A 140 -22.19 2.28 4.45
CA PHE A 140 -20.90 1.82 4.94
C PHE A 140 -20.55 0.48 4.32
N ILE A 141 -19.33 0.33 3.82
CA ILE A 141 -18.80 -0.95 3.35
C ILE A 141 -17.76 -1.42 4.37
N VAL A 142 -18.06 -2.46 5.12
CA VAL A 142 -17.08 -3.11 6.00
C VAL A 142 -16.37 -4.17 5.18
N SER A 143 -15.10 -3.92 4.88
CA SER A 143 -14.30 -4.75 3.98
C SER A 143 -13.16 -5.42 4.74
N SER A 144 -13.25 -6.75 4.92
CA SER A 144 -12.25 -7.54 5.64
C SER A 144 -12.33 -9.02 5.27
N LYS A 145 -11.30 -9.55 4.60
CA LYS A 145 -11.25 -10.94 4.14
C LYS A 145 -11.50 -11.94 5.28
N SER A 146 -10.69 -11.90 6.33
CA SER A 146 -10.82 -12.80 7.49
C SER A 146 -11.93 -12.41 8.48
N GLY A 147 -12.40 -11.17 8.44
CA GLY A 147 -13.32 -10.61 9.43
C GLY A 147 -12.72 -10.43 10.83
N THR A 148 -11.43 -10.65 11.02
CA THR A 148 -10.74 -10.56 12.31
C THR A 148 -9.77 -9.40 12.43
N THR A 149 -9.57 -8.63 11.34
CA THR A 149 -8.71 -7.45 11.34
C THR A 149 -9.26 -6.41 12.31
N LEU A 150 -8.40 -5.89 13.19
CA LEU A 150 -8.80 -5.00 14.28
C LEU A 150 -9.48 -3.73 13.78
N GLU A 151 -8.85 -3.04 12.83
CA GLU A 151 -9.23 -1.72 12.37
C GLU A 151 -10.64 -1.69 11.74
N PRO A 152 -10.99 -2.51 10.74
CA PRO A 152 -12.34 -2.55 10.20
C PRO A 152 -13.41 -2.89 11.24
N ASN A 153 -13.08 -3.72 12.25
CA ASN A 153 -14.01 -4.06 13.32
C ASN A 153 -14.29 -2.86 14.22
N ILE A 154 -13.26 -2.13 14.68
CA ILE A 154 -13.47 -0.95 15.54
C ILE A 154 -14.10 0.21 14.77
N PHE A 155 -13.80 0.38 13.47
CA PHE A 155 -14.49 1.35 12.61
C PHE A 155 -15.98 1.01 12.50
N LYS A 156 -16.29 -0.28 12.22
CA LYS A 156 -17.67 -0.77 12.16
C LYS A 156 -18.39 -0.49 13.49
N ASP A 157 -17.82 -0.84 14.64
CA ASP A 157 -18.42 -0.61 15.94
C ASP A 157 -18.71 0.87 16.18
N TYR A 158 -17.76 1.75 15.80
CA TYR A 158 -17.90 3.19 15.93
C TYR A 158 -19.02 3.76 15.06
N PHE A 159 -19.02 3.46 13.77
CA PHE A 159 -20.01 4.02 12.85
C PHE A 159 -21.36 3.35 12.98
N PHE A 160 -21.44 2.08 13.35
CA PHE A 160 -22.71 1.41 13.64
C PHE A 160 -23.44 2.06 14.82
N ASP A 161 -22.73 2.42 15.88
CA ASP A 161 -23.29 3.19 17.00
C ASP A 161 -23.80 4.58 16.56
N ARG A 162 -23.08 5.25 15.67
CA ARG A 162 -23.51 6.55 15.11
C ARG A 162 -24.76 6.44 14.25
N VAL A 163 -24.79 5.46 13.35
CA VAL A 163 -25.97 5.20 12.50
C VAL A 163 -27.16 4.81 13.35
N ARG A 164 -26.98 3.88 14.31
CA ARG A 164 -28.03 3.46 15.23
C ARG A 164 -28.67 4.63 15.98
N ARG A 165 -27.89 5.59 16.42
CA ARG A 165 -28.40 6.81 17.07
C ARG A 165 -29.13 7.75 16.11
N ALA A 166 -28.77 7.74 14.83
CA ALA A 166 -29.38 8.62 13.82
C ALA A 166 -30.69 8.05 13.25
N VAL A 167 -30.76 6.73 12.97
CA VAL A 167 -31.88 6.10 12.24
C VAL A 167 -32.64 5.05 13.05
N GLY A 168 -32.18 4.71 14.28
CA GLY A 168 -32.77 3.69 15.14
C GLY A 168 -32.16 2.31 14.96
N GLU A 169 -32.38 1.42 15.95
CA GLU A 169 -31.81 0.08 16.02
C GLU A 169 -32.18 -0.81 14.83
N GLU A 170 -33.49 -0.84 14.49
CA GLU A 170 -34.01 -1.72 13.43
C GLU A 170 -33.52 -1.36 12.03
N SER A 171 -33.19 -0.07 11.78
CA SER A 171 -32.76 0.42 10.47
C SER A 171 -31.24 0.44 10.29
N ALA A 172 -30.47 0.34 11.38
CA ALA A 172 -29.02 0.55 11.34
C ALA A 172 -28.31 -0.41 10.38
N GLY A 173 -28.66 -1.71 10.41
CA GLY A 173 -28.04 -2.72 9.55
C GLY A 173 -28.22 -2.45 8.06
N SER A 174 -29.33 -1.82 7.65
CA SER A 174 -29.61 -1.49 6.24
C SER A 174 -28.66 -0.42 5.64
N HIS A 175 -27.87 0.25 6.48
CA HIS A 175 -26.83 1.19 6.09
C HIS A 175 -25.45 0.53 5.91
N PHE A 176 -25.35 -0.79 6.11
CA PHE A 176 -24.09 -1.51 6.07
C PHE A 176 -24.09 -2.61 5.02
N ILE A 177 -22.94 -2.75 4.37
CA ILE A 177 -22.59 -3.85 3.46
C ILE A 177 -21.34 -4.51 4.01
N ALA A 178 -21.23 -5.83 3.90
CA ALA A 178 -19.99 -6.56 4.18
C ALA A 178 -19.38 -7.12 2.91
N ILE A 179 -18.04 -7.01 2.78
CA ILE A 179 -17.24 -7.75 1.80
C ILE A 179 -16.26 -8.60 2.58
N THR A 180 -16.38 -9.93 2.48
CA THR A 180 -15.62 -10.85 3.35
C THR A 180 -15.60 -12.27 2.77
N ASP A 181 -14.73 -13.14 3.31
CA ASP A 181 -14.74 -14.55 2.91
C ASP A 181 -15.95 -15.31 3.48
N PRO A 182 -16.38 -16.36 2.80
CA PRO A 182 -17.44 -17.23 3.29
C PRO A 182 -17.14 -17.76 4.70
N ARG A 183 -18.14 -17.74 5.58
CA ARG A 183 -18.05 -18.23 6.97
C ARG A 183 -17.05 -17.49 7.87
N SER A 184 -16.54 -16.35 7.44
CA SER A 184 -15.71 -15.48 8.27
C SER A 184 -16.50 -14.95 9.49
N LYS A 185 -15.77 -14.35 10.45
CA LYS A 185 -16.41 -13.68 11.59
C LYS A 185 -17.28 -12.49 11.12
N LEU A 186 -16.82 -11.74 10.12
CA LEU A 186 -17.60 -10.61 9.59
C LEU A 186 -18.87 -11.08 8.88
N HIS A 187 -18.83 -12.21 8.16
CA HIS A 187 -20.02 -12.81 7.55
C HIS A 187 -21.11 -13.06 8.61
N GLN A 188 -20.75 -13.73 9.71
CA GLN A 188 -21.69 -14.02 10.81
C GLN A 188 -22.22 -12.75 11.47
N VAL A 189 -21.37 -11.75 11.70
CA VAL A 189 -21.77 -10.45 12.27
C VAL A 189 -22.72 -9.71 11.34
N ALA A 190 -22.45 -9.70 10.03
CA ALA A 190 -23.29 -9.03 9.05
C ALA A 190 -24.69 -9.65 8.95
N GLU A 191 -24.78 -10.99 8.99
CA GLU A 191 -26.07 -11.70 9.02
C GLU A 191 -26.84 -11.38 10.32
N ALA A 192 -26.19 -11.47 11.48
CA ALA A 192 -26.82 -11.20 12.77
C ALA A 192 -27.28 -9.74 12.94
N ALA A 193 -26.53 -8.78 12.40
CA ALA A 193 -26.87 -7.36 12.43
C ALA A 193 -27.72 -6.91 11.23
N GLN A 194 -28.19 -7.86 10.40
CA GLN A 194 -29.05 -7.61 9.23
C GLN A 194 -28.47 -6.55 8.27
N PHE A 195 -27.19 -6.71 7.90
CA PHE A 195 -26.58 -5.85 6.92
C PHE A 195 -27.34 -5.93 5.58
N ARG A 196 -27.37 -4.82 4.86
CA ARG A 196 -28.08 -4.67 3.59
C ARG A 196 -27.69 -5.74 2.57
N HIS A 197 -26.38 -6.00 2.44
CA HIS A 197 -25.82 -7.04 1.58
C HIS A 197 -24.55 -7.62 2.17
N VAL A 198 -24.26 -8.86 1.81
CA VAL A 198 -22.98 -9.53 2.07
C VAL A 198 -22.44 -10.06 0.75
N TYR A 199 -21.28 -9.57 0.34
CA TYR A 199 -20.53 -10.04 -0.83
C TYR A 199 -19.41 -10.96 -0.36
N LEU A 200 -19.23 -12.08 -1.06
CA LEU A 200 -18.33 -13.14 -0.62
C LEU A 200 -17.10 -13.21 -1.51
N GLY A 201 -15.94 -12.94 -0.92
CA GLY A 201 -14.66 -13.05 -1.60
C GLY A 201 -14.29 -14.49 -1.95
N VAL A 202 -13.29 -14.64 -2.81
CA VAL A 202 -12.73 -15.92 -3.24
C VAL A 202 -11.62 -16.32 -2.28
N PRO A 203 -11.73 -17.44 -1.52
CA PRO A 203 -10.74 -17.84 -0.52
C PRO A 203 -9.31 -18.02 -1.05
N SER A 204 -9.18 -18.46 -2.31
CA SER A 204 -7.88 -18.66 -2.97
C SER A 204 -7.23 -17.39 -3.53
N VAL A 205 -7.80 -16.20 -3.25
CA VAL A 205 -7.26 -14.90 -3.65
C VAL A 205 -6.73 -14.18 -2.41
N GLY A 206 -5.43 -13.89 -2.36
CA GLY A 206 -4.81 -13.10 -1.29
C GLY A 206 -5.29 -11.65 -1.33
N GLY A 207 -5.27 -10.94 -0.16
CA GLY A 207 -5.79 -9.56 -0.07
C GLY A 207 -5.20 -8.61 -1.11
N ARG A 208 -3.87 -8.60 -1.30
CA ARG A 208 -3.20 -7.72 -2.27
C ARG A 208 -3.43 -8.09 -3.74
N TYR A 209 -3.93 -9.32 -4.00
CA TYR A 209 -4.31 -9.82 -5.33
C TYR A 209 -5.83 -9.78 -5.56
N SER A 210 -6.60 -9.10 -4.70
CA SER A 210 -8.06 -9.07 -4.76
C SER A 210 -8.64 -7.83 -5.46
N ALA A 211 -7.81 -7.04 -6.11
CA ALA A 211 -8.23 -5.78 -6.73
C ALA A 211 -9.37 -5.95 -7.76
N LEU A 212 -9.34 -7.01 -8.54
CA LEU A 212 -10.32 -7.30 -9.60
C LEU A 212 -11.50 -8.17 -9.12
N SER A 213 -11.52 -8.57 -7.83
CA SER A 213 -12.63 -9.31 -7.19
C SER A 213 -13.63 -8.36 -6.54
N ASP A 214 -14.64 -8.89 -5.85
CA ASP A 214 -15.64 -8.13 -5.09
C ASP A 214 -15.01 -7.07 -4.17
N PHE A 215 -13.79 -7.28 -3.65
CA PHE A 215 -13.09 -6.31 -2.81
C PHE A 215 -12.80 -4.98 -3.51
N GLY A 216 -12.57 -4.98 -4.82
CA GLY A 216 -12.43 -3.78 -5.64
C GLY A 216 -13.70 -3.45 -6.42
N MET A 217 -14.37 -4.46 -6.99
CA MET A 217 -15.46 -4.26 -7.96
C MET A 217 -16.78 -3.87 -7.32
N VAL A 218 -17.11 -4.36 -6.12
CA VAL A 218 -18.33 -3.92 -5.41
C VAL A 218 -18.26 -2.43 -5.03
N PRO A 219 -17.20 -1.92 -4.39
CA PRO A 219 -17.04 -0.48 -4.18
C PRO A 219 -17.04 0.32 -5.49
N GLY A 220 -16.41 -0.21 -6.54
CA GLY A 220 -16.43 0.37 -7.88
C GLY A 220 -17.85 0.51 -8.47
N ALA A 221 -18.64 -0.57 -8.37
CA ALA A 221 -20.04 -0.57 -8.81
C ALA A 221 -20.88 0.44 -8.02
N ILE A 222 -20.75 0.47 -6.70
CA ILE A 222 -21.50 1.36 -5.80
C ILE A 222 -21.18 2.84 -6.10
N MET A 223 -19.95 3.18 -6.43
CA MET A 223 -19.58 4.55 -6.81
C MET A 223 -19.97 4.91 -8.25
N GLY A 224 -20.53 3.97 -9.02
CA GLY A 224 -21.01 4.18 -10.39
C GLY A 224 -20.00 3.93 -11.51
N LEU A 225 -18.91 3.21 -11.23
CA LEU A 225 -17.97 2.78 -12.28
C LEU A 225 -18.64 1.78 -13.22
N ASP A 226 -18.36 1.86 -14.52
CA ASP A 226 -18.67 0.79 -15.46
C ASP A 226 -17.73 -0.39 -15.22
N VAL A 227 -18.10 -1.24 -14.25
CA VAL A 227 -17.29 -2.37 -13.82
C VAL A 227 -17.19 -3.45 -14.89
N GLU A 228 -18.19 -3.58 -15.77
CA GLU A 228 -18.12 -4.50 -16.90
C GLU A 228 -17.01 -4.08 -17.88
N HIS A 229 -16.97 -2.81 -18.24
CA HIS A 229 -15.91 -2.29 -19.10
C HIS A 229 -14.54 -2.45 -18.42
N PHE A 230 -14.44 -2.12 -17.14
CA PHE A 230 -13.19 -2.25 -16.38
C PHE A 230 -12.66 -3.70 -16.34
N LEU A 231 -13.53 -4.67 -16.04
CA LEU A 231 -13.20 -6.10 -16.02
C LEU A 231 -12.86 -6.65 -17.41
N ARG A 232 -13.52 -6.18 -18.47
CA ARG A 232 -13.16 -6.54 -19.84
C ARG A 232 -11.74 -6.09 -20.20
N ARG A 233 -11.33 -4.90 -19.78
CA ARG A 233 -9.94 -4.44 -19.92
C ARG A 233 -8.97 -5.33 -19.15
N ALA A 234 -9.33 -5.78 -17.93
CA ALA A 234 -8.51 -6.73 -17.17
C ALA A 234 -8.41 -8.11 -17.90
N ALA A 235 -9.51 -8.63 -18.42
CA ALA A 235 -9.52 -9.89 -19.16
C ALA A 235 -8.68 -9.84 -20.45
N GLU A 236 -8.64 -8.70 -21.15
CA GLU A 236 -7.74 -8.51 -22.30
C GLU A 236 -6.27 -8.65 -21.88
N MET A 237 -5.87 -8.09 -20.73
CA MET A 237 -4.52 -8.26 -20.21
C MET A 237 -4.27 -9.72 -19.78
N ALA A 238 -5.26 -10.39 -19.17
CA ALA A 238 -5.15 -11.81 -18.83
C ALA A 238 -4.90 -12.67 -20.07
N MET A 239 -5.59 -12.39 -21.17
CA MET A 239 -5.33 -13.06 -22.46
C MET A 239 -3.92 -12.76 -22.99
N ALA A 240 -3.44 -11.51 -22.90
CA ALA A 240 -2.09 -11.14 -23.32
C ALA A 240 -1.00 -11.78 -22.43
N CYS A 241 -1.35 -12.13 -21.18
CA CYS A 241 -0.48 -12.85 -20.25
C CYS A 241 -0.65 -14.37 -20.30
N SER A 242 -1.44 -14.91 -21.23
CA SER A 242 -1.74 -16.35 -21.32
C SER A 242 -0.53 -17.18 -21.72
N ALA A 243 -0.63 -18.49 -21.49
CA ALA A 243 0.41 -19.47 -21.85
C ALA A 243 0.63 -19.61 -23.37
N ALA A 244 -0.30 -19.13 -24.19
CA ALA A 244 -0.18 -19.17 -25.66
C ALA A 244 0.69 -18.02 -26.21
N VAL A 245 0.91 -16.97 -25.43
CA VAL A 245 1.71 -15.81 -25.84
C VAL A 245 3.20 -16.10 -25.56
N PRO A 246 4.11 -15.89 -26.54
CA PRO A 246 5.55 -16.01 -26.29
C PRO A 246 5.99 -15.12 -25.12
N VAL A 247 6.93 -15.59 -24.30
CA VAL A 247 7.37 -14.85 -23.11
C VAL A 247 7.86 -13.44 -23.45
N ALA A 248 8.53 -13.26 -24.59
CA ALA A 248 9.02 -11.97 -25.05
C ALA A 248 7.89 -10.96 -25.38
N ASP A 249 6.71 -11.45 -25.75
CA ASP A 249 5.54 -10.65 -26.11
C ASP A 249 4.52 -10.56 -24.97
N ASN A 250 4.75 -11.27 -23.86
CA ASN A 250 3.86 -11.32 -22.71
C ASN A 250 4.16 -10.15 -21.75
N PRO A 251 3.24 -9.17 -21.63
CA PRO A 251 3.54 -7.93 -20.92
C PRO A 251 3.72 -8.13 -19.42
N GLY A 252 2.95 -9.02 -18.78
CA GLY A 252 3.13 -9.32 -17.36
C GLY A 252 4.41 -10.10 -17.09
N ALA A 253 4.72 -11.10 -17.93
CA ALA A 253 5.94 -11.89 -17.77
C ALA A 253 7.20 -11.03 -17.97
N THR A 254 7.25 -10.20 -19.02
CA THR A 254 8.41 -9.36 -19.31
C THR A 254 8.64 -8.29 -18.22
N LEU A 255 7.58 -7.64 -17.72
CA LEU A 255 7.68 -6.70 -16.60
C LEU A 255 8.23 -7.40 -15.35
N GLY A 256 7.68 -8.58 -15.02
CA GLY A 256 8.12 -9.36 -13.86
C GLY A 256 9.57 -9.84 -13.99
N ILE A 257 9.99 -10.26 -15.20
CA ILE A 257 11.37 -10.65 -15.47
C ILE A 257 12.31 -9.45 -15.32
N VAL A 258 11.96 -8.29 -15.88
CA VAL A 258 12.77 -7.08 -15.71
C VAL A 258 12.92 -6.75 -14.22
N MET A 259 11.84 -6.68 -13.46
CA MET A 259 11.90 -6.38 -12.03
C MET A 259 12.71 -7.42 -11.24
N GLY A 260 12.45 -8.70 -11.45
CA GLY A 260 13.11 -9.78 -10.72
C GLY A 260 14.61 -9.89 -11.02
N VAL A 261 14.99 -9.79 -12.30
CA VAL A 261 16.40 -9.81 -12.72
C VAL A 261 17.14 -8.59 -12.19
N LEU A 262 16.56 -7.39 -12.34
CA LEU A 262 17.21 -6.17 -11.86
C LEU A 262 17.38 -6.17 -10.33
N ALA A 263 16.38 -6.66 -9.60
CA ALA A 263 16.50 -6.81 -8.14
C ALA A 263 17.66 -7.74 -7.73
N ARG A 264 17.85 -8.86 -8.44
CA ARG A 264 18.98 -9.77 -8.24
C ARG A 264 20.34 -9.12 -8.58
N HIS A 265 20.34 -8.11 -9.44
CA HIS A 265 21.53 -7.34 -9.80
C HIS A 265 21.68 -6.05 -8.96
N GLY A 266 21.02 -5.96 -7.80
CA GLY A 266 21.14 -4.84 -6.86
C GLY A 266 20.38 -3.58 -7.26
N ARG A 267 19.44 -3.67 -8.22
CA ARG A 267 18.50 -2.60 -8.58
C ARG A 267 17.12 -2.95 -8.07
N ASP A 268 16.99 -2.97 -6.77
CA ASP A 268 15.82 -3.43 -6.04
C ASP A 268 14.84 -2.32 -5.65
N LYS A 269 15.12 -1.03 -5.96
CA LYS A 269 14.23 0.10 -5.71
C LYS A 269 13.47 0.43 -6.99
N VAL A 270 12.20 -0.02 -7.05
CA VAL A 270 11.30 0.29 -8.17
C VAL A 270 10.62 1.63 -7.92
N THR A 271 11.07 2.66 -8.64
CA THR A 271 10.53 4.02 -8.54
C THR A 271 9.41 4.20 -9.55
N LEU A 272 8.22 4.46 -9.03
CA LEU A 272 7.00 4.64 -9.81
C LEU A 272 6.83 6.11 -10.19
N ILE A 273 6.69 6.34 -11.48
CA ILE A 273 6.30 7.63 -12.05
C ILE A 273 4.99 7.39 -12.80
N ALA A 274 3.92 8.07 -12.41
CA ALA A 274 2.64 7.90 -13.07
C ALA A 274 2.02 9.27 -13.38
N SER A 275 1.36 9.35 -14.53
CA SER A 275 0.63 10.58 -14.91
C SER A 275 -0.36 10.99 -13.83
N PRO A 276 -0.58 12.29 -13.57
CA PRO A 276 -1.42 12.78 -12.46
C PRO A 276 -2.81 12.17 -12.39
N GLY A 277 -3.40 11.80 -13.54
CA GLY A 277 -4.75 11.21 -13.61
C GLY A 277 -4.85 9.75 -13.18
N ILE A 278 -3.73 9.06 -12.90
CA ILE A 278 -3.64 7.65 -12.50
C ILE A 278 -2.57 7.41 -11.43
N HIS A 279 -2.03 8.46 -10.82
CA HIS A 279 -0.87 8.34 -9.91
C HIS A 279 -1.20 7.57 -8.62
N ASP A 280 -2.47 7.49 -8.23
CA ASP A 280 -2.90 6.75 -7.04
C ASP A 280 -2.73 5.23 -7.17
N LEU A 281 -2.58 4.70 -8.40
CA LEU A 281 -2.22 3.30 -8.61
C LEU A 281 -0.95 2.91 -7.85
N GLY A 282 -0.02 3.85 -7.64
CA GLY A 282 1.21 3.66 -6.89
C GLY A 282 0.97 3.16 -5.46
N ALA A 283 -0.07 3.64 -4.77
CA ALA A 283 -0.38 3.20 -3.42
C ALA A 283 -0.76 1.70 -3.33
N TRP A 284 -1.46 1.18 -4.34
CA TRP A 284 -1.74 -0.25 -4.43
C TRP A 284 -0.49 -1.04 -4.86
N LEU A 285 0.31 -0.50 -5.78
CA LEU A 285 1.57 -1.12 -6.21
C LEU A 285 2.58 -1.22 -5.06
N GLU A 286 2.62 -0.26 -4.15
CA GLU A 286 3.43 -0.36 -2.93
C GLU A 286 3.07 -1.60 -2.12
N GLN A 287 1.77 -1.87 -1.93
CA GLN A 287 1.36 -3.09 -1.23
C GLN A 287 1.73 -4.33 -2.04
N LEU A 288 1.33 -4.38 -3.30
CA LEU A 288 1.53 -5.56 -4.14
C LEU A 288 3.00 -5.98 -4.18
N LEU A 289 3.92 -5.05 -4.47
CA LEU A 289 5.34 -5.34 -4.59
C LEU A 289 5.99 -5.63 -3.24
N ALA A 290 5.79 -4.76 -2.25
CA ALA A 290 6.46 -4.87 -0.96
C ALA A 290 6.01 -6.10 -0.17
N GLU A 291 4.71 -6.33 -0.09
CA GLU A 291 4.16 -7.45 0.67
C GLU A 291 4.42 -8.81 -0.01
N SER A 292 4.44 -8.84 -1.34
CA SER A 292 4.74 -10.07 -2.08
C SER A 292 6.22 -10.41 -2.11
N THR A 293 7.11 -9.43 -2.22
CA THR A 293 8.54 -9.71 -2.48
C THR A 293 9.45 -9.52 -1.26
N GLY A 294 9.08 -8.69 -0.28
CA GLY A 294 9.94 -8.29 0.83
C GLY A 294 10.06 -9.34 1.93
N LYS A 295 10.82 -10.41 1.69
CA LYS A 295 10.93 -11.57 2.59
C LYS A 295 12.33 -12.15 2.57
N GLU A 296 12.72 -12.82 3.67
CA GLU A 296 13.98 -13.57 3.76
C GLU A 296 15.25 -12.76 3.42
N GLY A 297 15.20 -11.46 3.71
CA GLY A 297 16.29 -10.54 3.40
C GLY A 297 16.38 -10.14 1.92
N ARG A 298 15.37 -10.43 1.13
CA ARG A 298 15.26 -10.14 -0.31
C ARG A 298 14.02 -9.30 -0.59
N GLY A 299 13.90 -8.80 -1.81
CA GLY A 299 12.68 -8.18 -2.29
C GLY A 299 12.89 -6.90 -3.06
N ILE A 300 11.78 -6.37 -3.51
CA ILE A 300 11.67 -5.10 -4.21
C ILE A 300 11.12 -4.07 -3.23
N VAL A 301 11.76 -2.91 -3.16
CA VAL A 301 11.30 -1.74 -2.41
C VAL A 301 10.60 -0.80 -3.39
N PRO A 302 9.27 -0.74 -3.38
CA PRO A 302 8.55 0.24 -4.18
C PRO A 302 8.78 1.66 -3.62
N VAL A 303 8.98 2.60 -4.54
CA VAL A 303 9.20 4.02 -4.22
C VAL A 303 8.15 4.81 -4.99
N ASP A 304 7.02 5.06 -4.33
CA ASP A 304 5.91 5.81 -4.89
C ASP A 304 5.99 7.30 -4.53
N ARG A 305 5.50 8.16 -5.41
CA ARG A 305 5.40 9.62 -5.21
C ARG A 305 6.69 10.29 -4.68
N GLU A 306 7.86 9.74 -5.00
CA GLU A 306 9.11 10.42 -4.70
C GLU A 306 9.20 11.69 -5.59
N PRO A 307 9.33 12.88 -4.99
CA PRO A 307 9.43 14.11 -5.80
C PRO A 307 10.56 14.03 -6.81
N SER A 308 10.35 14.41 -8.06
CA SER A 308 11.38 14.39 -9.08
C SER A 308 12.60 15.24 -8.69
N GLY A 309 13.79 14.78 -9.07
CA GLY A 309 15.06 15.44 -8.80
C GLY A 309 16.01 15.40 -10.00
N ASP A 310 17.18 15.99 -9.87
CA ASP A 310 18.24 15.83 -10.88
C ASP A 310 18.61 14.35 -11.01
N THR A 311 18.88 13.89 -12.23
CA THR A 311 19.21 12.49 -12.52
C THR A 311 20.47 12.00 -11.79
N ALA A 312 21.40 12.89 -11.48
CA ALA A 312 22.61 12.58 -10.72
C ALA A 312 22.36 12.27 -9.23
N LEU A 313 21.18 12.59 -8.70
CA LEU A 313 20.79 12.31 -7.30
C LEU A 313 20.35 10.86 -7.10
N TYR A 314 20.06 10.14 -8.17
CA TYR A 314 19.56 8.76 -8.06
C TYR A 314 20.71 7.76 -8.05
N GLY A 315 20.65 6.83 -7.10
CA GLY A 315 21.60 5.74 -6.96
C GLY A 315 21.50 4.69 -8.08
N ALA A 316 22.55 3.88 -8.20
CA ALA A 316 22.58 2.77 -9.17
C ALA A 316 21.69 1.59 -8.76
N ASP A 317 20.91 1.71 -7.73
CA ASP A 317 19.99 0.71 -7.19
C ASP A 317 18.54 0.89 -7.67
N ARG A 318 18.30 1.84 -8.58
CA ARG A 318 16.96 2.18 -9.09
C ARG A 318 16.62 1.43 -10.37
N LEU A 319 15.33 1.09 -10.49
CA LEU A 319 14.58 0.85 -11.72
C LEU A 319 13.43 1.85 -11.73
N PHE A 320 13.28 2.62 -12.81
CA PHE A 320 12.16 3.54 -12.99
C PHE A 320 11.08 2.89 -13.84
N VAL A 321 9.82 2.98 -13.40
CA VAL A 321 8.66 2.53 -14.19
C VAL A 321 7.73 3.72 -14.40
N TYR A 322 7.54 4.09 -15.65
CA TYR A 322 6.71 5.22 -16.05
C TYR A 322 5.38 4.74 -16.64
N LEU A 323 4.29 5.01 -15.92
CA LEU A 323 2.91 4.78 -16.38
C LEU A 323 2.38 6.09 -16.99
N ARG A 324 2.35 6.16 -18.30
CA ARG A 324 1.97 7.36 -19.05
C ARG A 324 0.52 7.27 -19.51
N LEU A 325 -0.34 8.15 -19.00
CA LEU A 325 -1.73 8.26 -19.45
C LEU A 325 -1.80 9.08 -20.75
N GLU A 326 -2.10 8.44 -21.87
CA GLU A 326 -2.05 9.04 -23.20
C GLU A 326 -2.98 10.25 -23.39
N PRO A 327 -4.26 10.23 -22.95
CA PRO A 327 -5.16 11.38 -23.12
C PRO A 327 -4.76 12.62 -22.31
N SER A 328 -3.92 12.45 -21.28
CA SER A 328 -3.54 13.53 -20.36
C SER A 328 -2.11 13.32 -19.83
N PRO A 329 -1.08 13.35 -20.72
CA PRO A 329 0.30 13.17 -20.31
C PRO A 329 0.80 14.40 -19.55
N ASP A 330 1.78 14.18 -18.68
CA ASP A 330 2.55 15.24 -18.06
C ASP A 330 3.88 15.39 -18.81
N LEU A 331 4.04 16.50 -19.51
CA LEU A 331 5.23 16.76 -20.34
C LEU A 331 6.51 16.89 -19.50
N HIS A 332 6.41 17.37 -18.25
CA HIS A 332 7.57 17.43 -17.35
C HIS A 332 8.02 16.01 -16.94
N GLN A 333 7.07 15.10 -16.72
CA GLN A 333 7.40 13.69 -16.50
C GLN A 333 8.02 13.06 -17.75
N ASP A 334 7.50 13.34 -18.95
CA ASP A 334 8.07 12.87 -20.22
C ASP A 334 9.54 13.30 -20.38
N GLU A 335 9.84 14.58 -20.13
CA GLU A 335 11.19 15.14 -20.18
C GLU A 335 12.11 14.54 -19.12
N HIS A 336 11.62 14.39 -17.89
CA HIS A 336 12.36 13.82 -16.77
C HIS A 336 12.72 12.35 -17.04
N VAL A 337 11.77 11.55 -17.52
CA VAL A 337 12.00 10.14 -17.85
C VAL A 337 12.99 10.00 -19.02
N ALA A 338 12.90 10.86 -20.04
CA ALA A 338 13.89 10.89 -21.11
C ALA A 338 15.29 11.30 -20.61
N ALA A 339 15.38 12.16 -19.59
CA ALA A 339 16.66 12.51 -18.96
C ALA A 339 17.25 11.34 -18.16
N LEU A 340 16.42 10.56 -17.45
CA LEU A 340 16.84 9.34 -16.76
C LEU A 340 17.44 8.31 -17.72
N GLU A 341 16.80 8.08 -18.87
CA GLU A 341 17.32 7.18 -19.91
C GLU A 341 18.67 7.66 -20.46
N ARG A 342 18.79 8.96 -20.78
CA ARG A 342 20.07 9.54 -21.23
C ARG A 342 21.18 9.44 -20.18
N ALA A 343 20.81 9.48 -18.89
CA ALA A 343 21.75 9.31 -17.78
C ALA A 343 22.13 7.82 -17.53
N GLY A 344 21.55 6.87 -18.29
CA GLY A 344 21.84 5.45 -18.18
C GLY A 344 21.07 4.72 -17.06
N HIS A 345 20.03 5.33 -16.51
CA HIS A 345 19.15 4.62 -15.60
C HIS A 345 18.24 3.64 -16.35
N PRO A 346 17.97 2.45 -15.78
CA PRO A 346 17.01 1.52 -16.34
C PRO A 346 15.60 2.10 -16.22
N VAL A 347 14.87 2.12 -17.32
CA VAL A 347 13.51 2.65 -17.41
C VAL A 347 12.62 1.64 -18.13
N VAL A 348 11.45 1.38 -17.57
CA VAL A 348 10.31 0.73 -18.24
C VAL A 348 9.25 1.79 -18.50
N ARG A 349 8.75 1.88 -19.72
CA ARG A 349 7.63 2.74 -20.10
C ARG A 349 6.39 1.88 -20.37
N ILE A 350 5.28 2.23 -19.74
CA ILE A 350 3.97 1.60 -19.94
C ILE A 350 3.01 2.71 -20.39
N ARG A 351 2.40 2.53 -21.56
CA ARG A 351 1.38 3.45 -22.08
C ARG A 351 0.02 3.00 -21.59
N VAL A 352 -0.72 3.88 -20.94
CA VAL A 352 -2.10 3.68 -20.49
C VAL A 352 -2.99 4.51 -21.42
N GLY A 353 -3.74 3.85 -22.28
CA GLY A 353 -4.55 4.50 -23.33
C GLY A 353 -5.75 5.25 -22.78
N HIS A 354 -6.34 4.76 -21.68
CA HIS A 354 -7.49 5.36 -21.03
C HIS A 354 -7.52 5.00 -19.53
N ARG A 355 -8.23 5.75 -18.70
CA ARG A 355 -8.35 5.44 -17.25
C ARG A 355 -8.92 4.05 -16.96
N TYR A 356 -9.82 3.54 -17.82
CA TYR A 356 -10.33 2.17 -17.69
C TYR A 356 -9.27 1.09 -17.93
N ASP A 357 -8.15 1.42 -18.58
CA ASP A 357 -7.03 0.51 -18.77
C ASP A 357 -6.28 0.24 -17.47
N LEU A 358 -6.63 0.94 -16.37
CA LEU A 358 -6.21 0.50 -15.04
C LEU A 358 -6.67 -0.93 -14.74
N GLY A 359 -7.78 -1.42 -15.32
CA GLY A 359 -8.14 -2.84 -15.27
C GLY A 359 -7.04 -3.74 -15.83
N GLN A 360 -6.43 -3.35 -16.97
CA GLN A 360 -5.27 -4.05 -17.54
C GLN A 360 -4.07 -3.98 -16.58
N GLU A 361 -3.80 -2.82 -16.00
CA GLU A 361 -2.65 -2.62 -15.13
C GLU A 361 -2.78 -3.41 -13.82
N PHE A 362 -3.96 -3.53 -13.22
CA PHE A 362 -4.15 -4.40 -12.06
C PHE A 362 -3.70 -5.83 -12.37
N PHE A 363 -4.17 -6.42 -13.47
CA PHE A 363 -3.78 -7.78 -13.83
C PHE A 363 -2.30 -7.88 -14.26
N ARG A 364 -1.79 -6.94 -15.08
CA ARG A 364 -0.38 -6.91 -15.49
C ARG A 364 0.56 -6.98 -14.30
N TRP A 365 0.31 -6.13 -13.29
CA TRP A 365 1.17 -6.03 -12.12
C TRP A 365 1.02 -7.20 -11.16
N GLU A 366 -0.17 -7.78 -11.00
CA GLU A 366 -0.35 -9.03 -10.26
C GLU A 366 0.49 -10.14 -10.89
N PHE A 367 0.39 -10.32 -12.21
CA PHE A 367 1.16 -11.30 -12.95
C PHE A 367 2.66 -11.04 -12.87
N ALA A 368 3.09 -9.81 -13.10
CA ALA A 368 4.50 -9.41 -13.04
C ALA A 368 5.10 -9.62 -11.63
N THR A 369 4.34 -9.34 -10.58
CA THR A 369 4.79 -9.55 -9.20
C THR A 369 4.98 -11.04 -8.89
N ALA A 370 4.07 -11.89 -9.33
CA ALA A 370 4.21 -13.35 -9.20
C ALA A 370 5.46 -13.86 -9.93
N VAL A 371 5.72 -13.38 -11.14
CA VAL A 371 6.92 -13.70 -11.94
C VAL A 371 8.19 -13.20 -11.25
N ALA A 372 8.22 -11.94 -10.78
CA ALA A 372 9.36 -11.39 -10.06
C ALA A 372 9.67 -12.18 -8.78
N GLY A 373 8.62 -12.58 -8.02
CA GLY A 373 8.75 -13.43 -6.84
C GLY A 373 9.42 -14.78 -7.13
N SER A 374 9.04 -15.42 -8.25
CA SER A 374 9.68 -16.65 -8.74
C SER A 374 11.17 -16.45 -9.03
N ILE A 375 11.54 -15.36 -9.68
CA ILE A 375 12.95 -15.05 -10.01
C ILE A 375 13.76 -14.73 -8.76
N ILE A 376 13.19 -13.98 -7.82
CA ILE A 376 13.84 -13.65 -6.55
C ILE A 376 13.94 -14.90 -5.65
N GLY A 377 13.07 -15.90 -5.86
CA GLY A 377 13.06 -17.18 -5.15
C GLY A 377 12.44 -17.06 -3.76
N ILE A 378 11.27 -16.44 -3.67
CA ILE A 378 10.48 -16.28 -2.43
C ILE A 378 9.02 -16.67 -2.69
N ASP A 379 8.29 -17.04 -1.63
CA ASP A 379 6.85 -17.16 -1.69
C ASP A 379 6.20 -15.77 -1.85
N ALA A 380 5.57 -15.52 -3.01
CA ALA A 380 4.98 -14.23 -3.35
C ALA A 380 3.62 -13.98 -2.68
N PHE A 381 3.06 -14.94 -1.94
CA PHE A 381 1.66 -14.91 -1.52
C PHE A 381 1.45 -14.88 0.00
N ASN A 382 2.46 -15.23 0.81
CA ASN A 382 2.43 -15.12 2.27
C ASN A 382 2.92 -13.75 2.78
N GLN A 383 2.79 -13.46 4.11
CA GLN A 383 3.20 -12.20 4.74
C GLN A 383 3.58 -12.39 6.23
N PRO A 384 4.66 -13.14 6.54
CA PRO A 384 4.98 -13.55 7.92
C PRO A 384 5.32 -12.37 8.86
N ASP A 385 5.93 -11.30 8.36
CA ASP A 385 6.36 -10.17 9.19
C ASP A 385 5.23 -9.19 9.51
N VAL A 386 4.18 -9.14 8.69
CA VAL A 386 2.93 -8.43 9.02
C VAL A 386 2.25 -9.08 10.22
N GLU A 387 2.21 -10.41 10.29
CA GLU A 387 1.63 -11.12 11.43
C GLU A 387 2.39 -10.84 12.74
N ALA A 388 3.73 -10.71 12.71
CA ALA A 388 4.52 -10.32 13.88
C ALA A 388 4.08 -8.97 14.46
N SER A 389 3.83 -7.95 13.61
CA SER A 389 3.33 -6.65 14.05
C SER A 389 1.92 -6.72 14.66
N LYS A 390 1.02 -7.53 14.08
CA LYS A 390 -0.32 -7.76 14.64
C LYS A 390 -0.26 -8.41 16.02
N VAL A 391 0.63 -9.39 16.21
CA VAL A 391 0.84 -10.04 17.51
C VAL A 391 1.36 -9.04 18.54
N ALA A 392 2.36 -8.21 18.19
CA ALA A 392 2.90 -7.19 19.06
C ALA A 392 1.83 -6.15 19.46
N THR A 393 1.05 -5.66 18.50
CA THR A 393 -0.07 -4.74 18.75
C THR A 393 -1.10 -5.36 19.69
N ARG A 394 -1.51 -6.59 19.46
CA ARG A 394 -2.48 -7.30 20.32
C ARG A 394 -2.01 -7.40 21.76
N LYS A 395 -0.74 -7.76 21.99
CA LYS A 395 -0.17 -7.80 23.34
C LYS A 395 -0.25 -6.45 24.06
N LEU A 396 0.00 -5.35 23.35
CA LEU A 396 -0.07 -4.00 23.89
C LEU A 396 -1.53 -3.58 24.21
N THR A 397 -2.48 -3.89 23.33
CA THR A 397 -3.91 -3.60 23.58
C THR A 397 -4.45 -4.42 24.73
N GLU A 398 -4.13 -5.73 24.84
CA GLU A 398 -4.49 -6.57 25.98
C GLU A 398 -3.87 -6.08 27.30
N GLN A 399 -2.64 -5.57 27.26
CA GLN A 399 -2.00 -4.95 28.42
C GLN A 399 -2.75 -3.70 28.86
N TYR A 400 -3.14 -2.84 27.90
CA TYR A 400 -3.96 -1.67 28.18
C TYR A 400 -5.31 -2.04 28.80
N GLU A 401 -6.02 -3.03 28.28
CA GLU A 401 -7.31 -3.47 28.82
C GLU A 401 -7.22 -3.94 30.28
N ARG A 402 -6.08 -4.53 30.66
CA ARG A 402 -5.79 -4.99 32.03
C ARG A 402 -5.35 -3.88 32.97
N ALA A 403 -4.46 -3.00 32.50
CA ALA A 403 -3.79 -1.99 33.34
C ALA A 403 -4.40 -0.60 33.25
N GLY A 404 -5.27 -0.33 32.26
CA GLY A 404 -5.85 0.98 32.01
C GLY A 404 -4.87 1.98 31.36
N MET A 405 -3.65 1.57 31.05
CA MET A 405 -2.63 2.38 30.42
C MET A 405 -1.61 1.53 29.66
N LEU A 406 -1.03 2.10 28.62
CA LEU A 406 0.17 1.54 27.99
C LEU A 406 1.38 1.77 28.90
N ALA A 407 2.30 0.82 28.95
CA ALA A 407 3.53 0.97 29.73
C ALA A 407 4.25 2.28 29.34
N PRO A 408 4.73 3.07 30.32
CA PRO A 408 5.50 4.27 30.02
C PRO A 408 6.83 3.90 29.32
N GLU A 409 7.25 4.75 28.38
CA GLU A 409 8.55 4.64 27.71
C GLU A 409 9.39 5.87 28.07
N ALA A 410 10.69 5.66 28.35
CA ALA A 410 11.60 6.75 28.58
C ALA A 410 12.22 7.21 27.25
N PRO A 411 12.16 8.50 26.91
CA PRO A 411 12.85 9.03 25.74
C PRO A 411 14.37 8.99 25.95
N ILE A 412 15.10 8.76 24.87
CA ILE A 412 16.57 8.81 24.86
C ILE A 412 17.10 10.25 24.79
N LEU A 413 16.28 11.17 24.32
CA LEU A 413 16.56 12.60 24.23
C LEU A 413 15.25 13.39 24.13
N GLU A 414 15.21 14.55 24.78
CA GLU A 414 14.12 15.52 24.65
C GLU A 414 14.70 16.90 24.33
N GLY A 415 14.03 17.64 23.44
CA GLY A 415 14.41 18.98 23.06
C GLY A 415 13.47 19.57 22.02
N ASP A 416 13.34 20.87 21.97
CA ASP A 416 12.55 21.61 20.98
C ASP A 416 11.09 21.14 20.85
N GLY A 417 10.51 20.59 21.93
CA GLY A 417 9.16 20.01 21.91
C GLY A 417 9.07 18.61 21.31
N LEU A 418 10.18 18.00 20.93
CA LEU A 418 10.29 16.66 20.38
C LEU A 418 10.88 15.69 21.41
N ARG A 419 10.45 14.41 21.33
CA ARG A 419 11.00 13.30 22.13
C ARG A 419 11.49 12.20 21.22
N LEU A 420 12.70 11.71 21.43
CA LEU A 420 13.29 10.63 20.65
C LEU A 420 13.26 9.30 21.40
N TYR A 421 13.03 8.22 20.69
CA TYR A 421 13.03 6.85 21.20
C TYR A 421 13.78 5.92 20.25
N ALA A 422 14.56 5.00 20.82
CA ALA A 422 15.21 3.93 20.08
C ALA A 422 15.42 2.73 21.00
N ASP A 423 15.60 1.53 20.43
CA ASP A 423 16.04 0.35 21.17
C ASP A 423 17.51 0.46 21.57
N GLU A 424 17.94 -0.38 22.51
CA GLU A 424 19.31 -0.34 23.09
C GLU A 424 20.41 -0.37 22.03
N ARG A 425 20.26 -1.20 20.99
CA ARG A 425 21.25 -1.32 19.90
C ARG A 425 21.32 -0.03 19.08
N ASN A 426 20.17 0.52 18.70
CA ASN A 426 20.11 1.78 17.99
C ASN A 426 20.63 2.94 18.85
N VAL A 427 20.32 2.95 20.16
CA VAL A 427 20.87 3.95 21.12
C VAL A 427 22.40 3.88 21.14
N ALA A 428 22.98 2.69 21.29
CA ALA A 428 24.42 2.52 21.32
C ALA A 428 25.11 3.06 20.05
N GLN A 429 24.53 2.80 18.88
CA GLN A 429 25.05 3.29 17.61
C GLN A 429 24.88 4.80 17.42
N LEU A 430 23.69 5.33 17.71
CA LEU A 430 23.38 6.75 17.53
C LEU A 430 24.21 7.61 18.50
N MET A 431 24.23 7.25 19.78
CA MET A 431 24.87 8.03 20.83
C MET A 431 26.40 7.93 20.85
N ALA A 432 26.99 7.10 19.99
CA ALA A 432 28.43 7.09 19.74
C ALA A 432 28.90 8.24 18.84
N ALA A 433 27.98 8.82 18.04
CA ALA A 433 28.31 9.91 17.13
C ALA A 433 28.50 11.25 17.89
N PRO A 434 29.45 12.11 17.49
CA PRO A 434 29.65 13.41 18.10
C PRO A 434 28.38 14.28 18.01
N GLY A 435 28.02 14.93 19.13
CA GLY A 435 26.86 15.80 19.19
C GLY A 435 25.49 15.13 19.28
N ALA A 436 25.39 13.80 19.08
CA ALA A 436 24.11 13.08 19.11
C ALA A 436 23.41 13.11 20.48
N ARG A 437 24.17 13.21 21.56
CA ARG A 437 23.63 13.29 22.95
C ARG A 437 23.18 14.68 23.35
N SER A 438 23.53 15.71 22.59
CA SER A 438 23.37 17.12 23.02
C SER A 438 22.19 17.83 22.35
N SER A 439 21.66 17.31 21.25
CA SER A 439 20.54 17.94 20.55
C SER A 439 19.78 16.98 19.62
N ILE A 440 18.52 17.31 19.36
CA ILE A 440 17.68 16.61 18.37
C ILE A 440 18.36 16.61 17.00
N VAL A 441 18.92 17.72 16.58
CA VAL A 441 19.65 17.87 15.30
C VAL A 441 20.85 16.91 15.24
N GLY A 442 21.63 16.83 16.33
CA GLY A 442 22.78 15.90 16.38
C GLY A 442 22.37 14.43 16.31
N ALA A 443 21.28 14.05 16.97
CA ALA A 443 20.74 12.69 16.91
C ALA A 443 20.18 12.34 15.51
N LEU A 444 19.48 13.27 14.87
CA LEU A 444 18.99 13.11 13.49
C LEU A 444 20.16 13.03 12.48
N ARG A 445 21.19 13.86 12.64
CA ARG A 445 22.41 13.77 11.84
C ARG A 445 23.04 12.39 11.95
N ALA A 446 23.26 11.90 13.17
CA ALA A 446 23.79 10.57 13.42
C ALA A 446 22.89 9.47 12.82
N HIS A 447 21.56 9.67 12.82
CA HIS A 447 20.63 8.72 12.22
C HIS A 447 20.78 8.65 10.70
N PHE A 448 20.80 9.80 10.00
CA PHE A 448 20.94 9.86 8.53
C PHE A 448 22.37 9.55 8.04
N GLU A 449 23.40 9.71 8.88
CA GLU A 449 24.76 9.26 8.57
C GLU A 449 24.89 7.73 8.51
N ARG A 450 23.92 6.98 8.99
CA ARG A 450 23.85 5.52 8.84
C ARG A 450 23.41 5.06 7.45
N LEU A 451 22.91 5.98 6.60
CA LEU A 451 22.58 5.70 5.22
C LEU A 451 23.84 5.44 4.40
N ARG A 452 23.85 4.35 3.66
CA ARG A 452 24.93 3.91 2.78
C ARG A 452 24.42 3.80 1.35
N ARG A 453 25.31 3.71 0.40
CA ARG A 453 24.94 3.44 -0.99
C ARG A 453 24.13 2.15 -1.11
N GLY A 454 22.98 2.19 -1.78
CA GLY A 454 22.04 1.08 -1.91
C GLY A 454 21.03 0.98 -0.76
N ASP A 455 21.13 1.85 0.25
CA ASP A 455 20.10 1.97 1.27
C ASP A 455 18.91 2.81 0.80
N TYR A 456 17.84 2.81 1.60
CA TYR A 456 16.71 3.74 1.46
C TYR A 456 16.33 4.33 2.82
N ALA A 457 15.77 5.52 2.81
CA ALA A 457 15.16 6.13 4.00
C ALA A 457 13.65 5.99 3.94
N ALA A 458 13.00 5.62 5.05
CA ALA A 458 11.55 5.53 5.13
C ALA A 458 11.00 6.37 6.29
N PHE A 459 10.04 7.24 5.97
CA PHE A 459 9.28 8.04 6.93
C PHE A 459 7.97 7.32 7.23
N LEU A 460 7.75 6.94 8.49
CA LEU A 460 6.63 6.12 8.96
C LEU A 460 5.76 6.95 9.91
N ALA A 461 4.74 7.64 9.38
CA ALA A 461 4.02 8.68 10.10
C ALA A 461 2.68 8.20 10.67
N TYR A 462 2.58 8.03 11.98
CA TYR A 462 1.34 7.74 12.71
C TYR A 462 0.67 9.05 13.15
N ILE A 463 0.19 9.79 12.18
CA ILE A 463 -0.51 11.08 12.30
C ILE A 463 -1.64 11.15 11.28
N GLU A 464 -2.52 12.13 11.40
CA GLU A 464 -3.55 12.39 10.39
C GLU A 464 -2.94 12.54 8.98
N MET A 465 -3.47 11.80 8.01
CA MET A 465 -3.11 11.94 6.61
C MET A 465 -3.86 13.12 5.99
N SER A 466 -3.32 14.31 6.17
CA SER A 466 -3.80 15.55 5.55
C SER A 466 -2.80 16.03 4.50
N GLU A 467 -3.28 16.80 3.51
CA GLU A 467 -2.44 17.38 2.47
C GLU A 467 -1.29 18.21 3.05
N ALA A 468 -1.55 19.01 4.09
CA ALA A 468 -0.53 19.84 4.72
C ALA A 468 0.57 19.01 5.42
N HIS A 469 0.19 17.92 6.11
CA HIS A 469 1.15 17.01 6.73
C HIS A 469 1.95 16.27 5.66
N GLU A 470 1.30 15.79 4.61
CA GLU A 470 1.97 15.12 3.50
C GLU A 470 2.99 16.04 2.82
N GLN A 471 2.64 17.28 2.51
CA GLN A 471 3.55 18.26 1.92
C GLN A 471 4.80 18.49 2.79
N THR A 472 4.66 18.58 4.11
CA THR A 472 5.78 18.73 5.03
C THR A 472 6.68 17.49 5.05
N LEU A 473 6.08 16.29 5.06
CA LEU A 473 6.79 15.01 4.99
C LEU A 473 7.51 14.83 3.65
N GLN A 474 6.88 15.21 2.54
CA GLN A 474 7.49 15.17 1.20
C GLN A 474 8.67 16.15 1.09
N ALA A 475 8.62 17.30 1.76
CA ALA A 475 9.76 18.21 1.82
C ALA A 475 10.96 17.57 2.56
N MET A 476 10.74 16.93 3.71
CA MET A 476 11.79 16.18 4.42
C MET A 476 12.34 15.02 3.59
N ARG A 477 11.46 14.27 2.95
CA ARG A 477 11.80 13.18 2.04
C ARG A 477 12.76 13.65 0.94
N ARG A 478 12.44 14.78 0.29
CA ARG A 478 13.29 15.40 -0.73
C ARG A 478 14.66 15.78 -0.19
N MET A 479 14.72 16.44 0.99
CA MET A 479 15.99 16.81 1.62
C MET A 479 16.89 15.60 1.85
N VAL A 480 16.34 14.49 2.35
CA VAL A 480 17.11 13.27 2.61
C VAL A 480 17.59 12.63 1.29
N ARG A 481 16.72 12.53 0.26
CA ARG A 481 17.14 12.04 -1.05
C ARG A 481 18.28 12.87 -1.63
N ASP A 482 18.11 14.19 -1.62
CA ASP A 482 19.09 15.12 -2.24
C ASP A 482 20.42 15.15 -1.49
N GLY A 483 20.37 15.08 -0.15
CA GLY A 483 21.57 15.09 0.70
C GLY A 483 22.29 13.76 0.82
N LYS A 484 21.61 12.64 0.59
CA LYS A 484 22.18 11.27 0.81
C LYS A 484 22.20 10.41 -0.45
N HIS A 485 21.61 10.85 -1.56
CA HIS A 485 21.53 10.13 -2.84
C HIS A 485 20.95 8.71 -2.71
N VAL A 486 19.92 8.56 -1.89
CA VAL A 486 19.23 7.28 -1.61
C VAL A 486 17.77 7.34 -2.02
N ALA A 487 17.15 6.17 -2.18
CA ALA A 487 15.71 6.06 -2.31
C ALA A 487 15.00 6.51 -1.04
N THR A 488 13.82 7.08 -1.20
CA THR A 488 13.03 7.51 -0.04
C THR A 488 11.58 7.03 -0.16
N CYS A 489 11.02 6.55 0.96
CA CYS A 489 9.64 6.10 1.07
C CYS A 489 8.91 6.93 2.13
N LEU A 490 7.60 7.08 1.97
CA LEU A 490 6.71 7.73 2.93
C LEU A 490 5.46 6.88 3.11
N GLY A 491 5.14 6.50 4.34
CA GLY A 491 3.93 5.79 4.66
C GLY A 491 3.19 6.40 5.85
N PHE A 492 1.86 6.50 5.75
CA PHE A 492 1.02 6.84 6.89
C PHE A 492 0.60 5.57 7.62
N GLY A 493 0.73 5.56 8.93
CA GLY A 493 0.32 4.46 9.79
C GLY A 493 -1.08 4.66 10.37
N PRO A 494 -1.86 3.58 10.50
CA PRO A 494 -1.47 2.19 10.30
C PRO A 494 -1.53 1.66 8.86
N ARG A 495 -1.96 2.43 7.86
CA ARG A 495 -2.12 1.99 6.46
C ARG A 495 -0.89 1.18 5.97
N PHE A 496 0.33 1.71 6.16
CA PHE A 496 1.54 1.07 5.67
C PHE A 496 1.85 -0.28 6.37
N LEU A 497 1.31 -0.58 7.56
CA LEU A 497 1.44 -1.89 8.19
C LEU A 497 0.83 -3.01 7.34
N HIS A 498 -0.19 -2.67 6.56
CA HIS A 498 -0.91 -3.55 5.65
C HIS A 498 -0.45 -3.40 4.19
N SER A 499 0.75 -2.83 3.96
CA SER A 499 1.34 -2.64 2.63
C SER A 499 2.86 -2.83 2.68
N THR A 500 3.63 -1.75 2.78
CA THR A 500 5.10 -1.77 2.77
C THR A 500 5.72 -2.38 4.04
N GLY A 501 4.95 -2.52 5.11
CA GLY A 501 5.42 -3.04 6.40
C GLY A 501 6.07 -4.44 6.33
N GLN A 502 5.66 -5.30 5.40
CA GLN A 502 6.30 -6.60 5.17
C GLN A 502 7.74 -6.42 4.70
N ALA A 503 7.98 -5.59 3.66
CA ALA A 503 9.31 -5.35 3.12
C ALA A 503 10.24 -4.62 4.11
N TYR A 504 9.70 -3.72 4.91
CA TYR A 504 10.50 -3.00 5.91
C TYR A 504 11.06 -3.92 6.99
N LYS A 505 10.38 -5.02 7.29
CA LYS A 505 10.76 -6.00 8.31
C LYS A 505 11.43 -7.25 7.73
N GLY A 506 10.85 -7.81 6.67
CA GLY A 506 11.30 -9.06 6.06
C GLY A 506 12.26 -8.88 4.88
N GLY A 507 12.25 -7.73 4.22
CA GLY A 507 13.08 -7.43 3.06
C GLY A 507 14.56 -7.19 3.40
N PRO A 508 15.36 -6.72 2.43
CA PRO A 508 16.77 -6.39 2.63
C PRO A 508 16.99 -5.43 3.82
N ASN A 509 18.03 -5.64 4.62
CA ASN A 509 18.34 -4.73 5.73
C ASN A 509 19.04 -3.45 5.24
N SER A 510 18.47 -2.83 4.22
CA SER A 510 18.92 -1.57 3.60
C SER A 510 18.08 -0.35 4.02
N GLY A 511 17.02 -0.54 4.84
CA GLY A 511 16.18 0.56 5.34
C GLY A 511 16.78 1.32 6.53
N VAL A 512 16.63 2.64 6.51
CA VAL A 512 16.82 3.54 7.67
C VAL A 512 15.49 4.22 7.93
N PHE A 513 14.90 3.96 9.10
CA PHE A 513 13.50 4.27 9.40
C PHE A 513 13.39 5.43 10.37
N LEU A 514 12.66 6.48 10.01
CA LEU A 514 12.23 7.55 10.89
C LEU A 514 10.73 7.39 11.15
N GLN A 515 10.38 6.79 12.30
CA GLN A 515 8.99 6.69 12.71
C GLN A 515 8.58 7.99 13.41
N ILE A 516 7.42 8.55 13.02
CA ILE A 516 6.86 9.80 13.54
C ILE A 516 5.54 9.47 14.22
N THR A 517 5.40 9.87 15.49
CA THR A 517 4.20 9.68 16.30
C THR A 517 3.81 11.00 16.98
N CYS A 518 2.57 11.11 17.46
CA CYS A 518 2.09 12.31 18.13
C CYS A 518 1.20 11.97 19.33
N ASP A 519 0.97 12.95 20.19
CA ASP A 519 -0.12 12.95 21.15
C ASP A 519 -1.43 13.32 20.44
N ASP A 520 -2.54 12.68 20.77
CA ASP A 520 -3.85 13.04 20.25
C ASP A 520 -4.41 14.26 21.00
N ALA A 521 -4.78 15.31 20.26
CA ALA A 521 -5.42 16.48 20.86
C ALA A 521 -6.78 16.12 21.49
N VAL A 522 -7.53 15.24 20.81
CA VAL A 522 -8.80 14.67 21.26
C VAL A 522 -8.86 13.22 20.79
N ASP A 523 -8.96 12.31 21.75
CA ASP A 523 -9.11 10.89 21.48
C ASP A 523 -10.59 10.51 21.27
N LEU A 524 -10.85 9.31 20.70
CA LEU A 524 -12.16 8.76 20.42
C LEU A 524 -12.31 7.37 21.05
N ALA A 525 -13.38 7.20 21.83
CA ALA A 525 -13.70 5.88 22.40
C ALA A 525 -14.26 4.92 21.35
N VAL A 526 -13.91 3.66 21.43
CA VAL A 526 -14.55 2.58 20.67
C VAL A 526 -15.77 2.09 21.45
N PRO A 527 -17.00 2.20 20.90
CA PRO A 527 -18.22 1.78 21.59
C PRO A 527 -18.16 0.32 22.06
N GLY A 528 -18.55 0.09 23.31
CA GLY A 528 -18.56 -1.26 23.90
C GLY A 528 -17.19 -1.85 24.27
N GLN A 529 -16.10 -1.11 24.07
CA GLN A 529 -14.75 -1.54 24.38
C GLN A 529 -14.06 -0.59 25.38
N LYS A 530 -13.01 -1.08 26.06
CA LYS A 530 -12.15 -0.21 26.89
C LYS A 530 -11.14 0.59 26.05
N LEU A 531 -10.92 0.16 24.81
CA LEU A 531 -9.97 0.79 23.90
C LEU A 531 -10.50 2.11 23.37
N THR A 532 -9.56 2.99 23.05
CA THR A 532 -9.79 4.19 22.25
C THR A 532 -8.98 4.12 20.95
N PHE A 533 -9.34 4.88 19.95
CA PHE A 533 -8.58 4.92 18.70
C PHE A 533 -7.15 5.40 18.88
N GLY A 534 -6.92 6.39 19.77
CA GLY A 534 -5.59 6.87 20.09
C GLY A 534 -4.72 5.79 20.76
N VAL A 535 -5.31 4.98 21.65
CA VAL A 535 -4.62 3.82 22.25
C VAL A 535 -4.28 2.78 21.21
N VAL A 536 -5.20 2.46 20.30
CA VAL A 536 -4.96 1.51 19.21
C VAL A 536 -3.83 2.01 18.30
N LYS A 537 -3.87 3.28 17.86
CA LYS A 537 -2.81 3.91 17.07
C LYS A 537 -1.45 3.84 17.78
N ALA A 538 -1.41 4.18 19.06
CA ALA A 538 -0.18 4.14 19.86
C ALA A 538 0.36 2.70 20.00
N ALA A 539 -0.52 1.71 20.22
CA ALA A 539 -0.14 0.30 20.28
C ALA A 539 0.40 -0.21 18.94
N GLN A 540 -0.22 0.20 17.83
CA GLN A 540 0.25 -0.13 16.48
C GLN A 540 1.64 0.46 16.21
N ALA A 541 1.84 1.75 16.52
CA ALA A 541 3.13 2.41 16.33
C ALA A 541 4.24 1.78 17.18
N ARG A 542 3.96 1.48 18.46
CA ARG A 542 4.93 0.82 19.36
C ARG A 542 5.20 -0.62 18.95
N GLY A 543 4.16 -1.39 18.59
CA GLY A 543 4.31 -2.77 18.14
C GLY A 543 5.13 -2.87 16.85
N ASP A 544 4.89 -1.97 15.89
CA ASP A 544 5.67 -1.88 14.66
C ASP A 544 7.14 -1.55 14.94
N PHE A 545 7.39 -0.55 15.79
CA PHE A 545 8.74 -0.14 16.19
C PHE A 545 9.49 -1.26 16.91
N GLN A 546 8.79 -2.01 17.78
CA GLN A 546 9.36 -3.19 18.44
C GLN A 546 9.79 -4.25 17.41
N VAL A 547 8.96 -4.56 16.41
CA VAL A 547 9.31 -5.56 15.39
C VAL A 547 10.48 -5.08 14.52
N LEU A 548 10.55 -3.79 14.17
CA LEU A 548 11.73 -3.21 13.49
C LEU A 548 13.00 -3.42 14.31
N ALA A 549 12.95 -3.22 15.63
CA ALA A 549 14.08 -3.46 16.55
C ALA A 549 14.47 -4.95 16.60
N GLU A 550 13.49 -5.84 16.75
CA GLU A 550 13.68 -7.31 16.75
C GLU A 550 14.33 -7.80 15.44
N ARG A 551 13.95 -7.18 14.30
CA ARG A 551 14.56 -7.42 12.98
C ARG A 551 15.87 -6.65 12.77
N GLN A 552 16.43 -6.06 13.83
CA GLN A 552 17.68 -5.31 13.81
C GLN A 552 17.72 -4.18 12.77
N ARG A 553 16.58 -3.53 12.52
CA ARG A 553 16.48 -2.40 11.60
C ARG A 553 17.09 -1.14 12.21
N ARG A 554 17.59 -0.25 11.37
CA ARG A 554 18.12 1.07 11.78
C ARG A 554 16.95 2.02 11.95
N ALA A 555 16.34 2.06 13.14
CA ALA A 555 15.14 2.81 13.42
C ALA A 555 15.36 3.87 14.50
N LEU A 556 14.70 5.01 14.33
CA LEU A 556 14.56 6.09 15.29
C LEU A 556 13.09 6.54 15.28
N ARG A 557 12.48 6.68 16.47
CA ARG A 557 11.14 7.23 16.60
C ARG A 557 11.21 8.65 17.15
N VAL A 558 10.57 9.59 16.44
CA VAL A 558 10.34 10.97 16.88
C VAL A 558 8.88 11.10 17.29
N HIS A 559 8.65 11.56 18.50
CA HIS A 559 7.31 11.81 19.00
C HIS A 559 7.07 13.33 19.09
N LEU A 560 6.00 13.75 18.42
CA LEU A 560 5.54 15.14 18.39
C LEU A 560 4.61 15.40 19.60
N GLY A 561 4.37 16.64 19.92
CA GLY A 561 3.32 17.02 20.86
C GLY A 561 1.91 16.94 20.25
N LYS A 562 0.93 17.57 20.92
CA LYS A 562 -0.47 17.63 20.46
C LYS A 562 -0.69 18.53 19.25
N ASP A 563 0.14 19.53 19.06
CA ASP A 563 0.15 20.37 17.86
C ASP A 563 1.06 19.72 16.81
N VAL A 564 0.44 18.84 16.03
CA VAL A 564 1.14 18.04 15.02
C VAL A 564 1.79 18.92 13.96
N ALA A 565 1.14 20.00 13.53
CA ALA A 565 1.66 20.89 12.50
C ALA A 565 2.93 21.63 12.99
N ALA A 566 2.90 22.17 14.20
CA ALA A 566 4.07 22.82 14.81
C ALA A 566 5.21 21.83 15.07
N GLY A 567 4.89 20.61 15.53
CA GLY A 567 5.86 19.53 15.73
C GLY A 567 6.52 19.08 14.42
N LEU A 568 5.76 18.90 13.35
CA LEU A 568 6.28 18.55 12.02
C LEU A 568 7.19 19.65 11.46
N GLU A 569 6.82 20.92 11.61
CA GLU A 569 7.66 22.02 11.14
C GLU A 569 8.96 22.13 11.95
N THR A 570 8.92 21.84 13.25
CA THR A 570 10.13 21.74 14.07
C THR A 570 11.02 20.58 13.63
N LEU A 571 10.41 19.41 13.37
CA LEU A 571 11.13 18.24 12.84
C LEU A 571 11.74 18.54 11.46
N ARG A 572 10.98 19.17 10.55
CA ARG A 572 11.46 19.54 9.21
C ARG A 572 12.72 20.42 9.29
N ARG A 573 12.70 21.47 10.13
CA ARG A 573 13.88 22.33 10.35
C ARG A 573 15.05 21.57 10.96
N SER A 574 14.77 20.67 11.89
CA SER A 574 15.82 19.83 12.50
C SER A 574 16.44 18.86 11.48
N VAL A 575 15.65 18.31 10.56
CA VAL A 575 16.15 17.46 9.44
C VAL A 575 17.02 18.30 8.49
N GLU A 576 16.57 19.49 8.10
CA GLU A 576 17.34 20.41 7.27
C GLU A 576 18.73 20.72 7.87
N GLN A 577 18.77 21.07 9.16
CA GLN A 577 20.03 21.32 9.88
C GLN A 577 20.89 20.06 10.08
N ALA A 578 20.26 18.90 10.19
CA ALA A 578 20.97 17.63 10.34
C ALA A 578 21.67 17.20 9.03
N LEU A 579 21.15 17.62 7.87
CA LEU A 579 21.69 17.31 6.56
C LEU A 579 22.67 18.38 6.03
N ALA A 580 22.65 19.59 6.57
CA ALA A 580 23.63 20.64 6.33
C ALA A 580 24.99 20.32 6.99
#